data_9cd36a0554b690d23620762dbc521e3d
#
_entry.id   9cd36a0554b690d23620762dbc521e3d
#
_cell.length_a   1.000
_cell.length_b   1.000
_cell.length_c   1.000
_cell.angle_alpha   90.00
_cell.angle_beta   90.00
_cell.angle_gamma   90.00
#
_symmetry.space_group_name_H-M   'P 1'
#
loop_
_entity.id
_entity.type
_entity.pdbx_description
1 polymer ?
#
loop_
_entity_poly.entity_id
_entity_poly.type
_entity_poly.pdbx_seq_one_letter_code
_entity_poly.pdbx_strand_id
1 'polypeptide(L)'
;MARLKKLLGEQRVGSPELTDDHRPNAFRVIPFAPPPPVKSDKPSLSVPTALRVCRPPQSVGVVFTGDAPTRVFWDGQKYAVREVAGPWRVSGQWWSEANWCREEWDVRLATETVERVCRIAFDPRSRSWYVQGTYD
;
A
#
# COMPACT_ATOMS: atom_id res chain seq x y z
N MET A 1 -0.63 -0.70 -27.52
CA MET A 1 0.41 0.00 -26.76
C MET A 1 0.66 1.43 -27.21
N ALA A 2 0.77 1.74 -28.50
CA ALA A 2 0.99 3.11 -29.00
C ALA A 2 -0.03 4.14 -28.50
N ARG A 3 -1.31 3.76 -28.44
CA ARG A 3 -2.40 4.64 -27.99
C ARG A 3 -2.31 5.02 -26.51
N LEU A 4 -1.90 4.08 -25.66
CA LEU A 4 -1.66 4.33 -24.23
C LEU A 4 -0.45 5.22 -23.99
N LYS A 5 0.63 5.02 -24.73
CA LYS A 5 1.83 5.86 -24.67
C LYS A 5 1.50 7.31 -25.05
N LYS A 6 0.66 7.51 -26.06
CA LYS A 6 0.22 8.85 -26.49
C LYS A 6 -0.61 9.56 -25.43
N LEU A 7 -1.44 8.83 -24.67
CA LEU A 7 -2.32 9.39 -23.62
C LEU A 7 -1.61 9.64 -22.30
N LEU A 8 -0.73 8.73 -21.89
CA LEU A 8 -0.13 8.72 -20.56
C LEU A 8 1.34 9.19 -20.55
N GLY A 9 1.96 9.33 -21.72
CA GLY A 9 3.37 9.59 -21.88
C GLY A 9 4.19 8.29 -22.00
N GLU A 10 5.26 8.33 -22.79
CA GLU A 10 6.06 7.14 -23.10
C GLU A 10 6.70 6.49 -21.88
N GLN A 11 7.10 7.30 -20.90
CA GLN A 11 7.77 6.83 -19.67
C GLN A 11 6.83 6.21 -18.63
N ARG A 12 5.52 6.33 -18.82
CA ARG A 12 4.50 5.81 -17.89
C ARG A 12 3.87 4.49 -18.34
N VAL A 13 4.26 4.01 -19.52
CA VAL A 13 3.70 2.80 -20.14
C VAL A 13 4.82 1.83 -20.48
N GLY A 14 4.89 0.74 -19.74
CA GLY A 14 5.93 -0.27 -19.94
C GLY A 14 5.74 -1.47 -19.01
N SER A 15 6.76 -2.27 -18.88
CA SER A 15 6.85 -3.35 -17.90
C SER A 15 7.51 -2.85 -16.62
N PRO A 16 6.99 -3.18 -15.43
CA PRO A 16 7.67 -2.86 -14.19
C PRO A 16 8.92 -3.77 -14.05
N GLU A 17 10.01 -3.17 -13.61
CA GLU A 17 11.24 -3.87 -13.25
C GLU A 17 11.59 -3.54 -11.81
N LEU A 18 11.96 -4.54 -11.03
CA LEU A 18 12.40 -4.36 -9.65
C LEU A 18 13.71 -3.58 -9.62
N THR A 19 13.81 -2.69 -8.66
CA THR A 19 15.04 -1.95 -8.35
C THR A 19 15.69 -2.53 -7.10
N ASP A 20 16.98 -2.36 -6.93
CA ASP A 20 17.67 -2.70 -5.68
C ASP A 20 17.35 -1.65 -4.60
N ASP A 21 16.07 -1.59 -4.24
CA ASP A 21 15.53 -0.67 -3.26
C ASP A 21 14.39 -1.36 -2.51
N HIS A 22 14.49 -1.40 -1.18
CA HIS A 22 13.48 -2.01 -0.31
C HIS A 22 12.30 -1.09 0.01
N ARG A 23 12.24 0.11 -0.60
CA ARG A 23 11.08 1.00 -0.42
C ARG A 23 9.83 0.34 -1.00
N PRO A 24 8.73 0.43 -0.31
CA PRO A 24 7.45 0.04 -0.86
C PRO A 24 7.20 0.77 -2.17
N ASN A 25 6.79 0.02 -3.19
CA ASN A 25 6.55 0.52 -4.55
C ASN A 25 7.81 1.01 -5.30
N ALA A 26 9.01 0.64 -4.87
CA ALA A 26 10.23 0.88 -5.63
C ALA A 26 10.26 -0.03 -6.86
N PHE A 27 10.05 0.53 -8.03
CA PHE A 27 10.19 -0.11 -9.32
C PHE A 27 10.47 0.96 -10.38
N ARG A 28 11.07 0.56 -11.46
CA ARG A 28 11.20 1.41 -12.67
C ARG A 28 10.35 0.85 -13.81
N VAL A 29 9.93 1.73 -14.69
CA VAL A 29 9.20 1.33 -15.89
C VAL A 29 10.21 1.21 -17.03
N ILE A 30 10.31 0.01 -17.60
CA ILE A 30 11.13 -0.26 -18.79
C ILE A 30 10.22 -0.43 -20.01
N PRO A 31 10.76 -0.36 -21.24
CA PRO A 31 9.99 -0.66 -22.45
C PRO A 31 9.24 -1.98 -22.32
N PHE A 32 7.99 -2.02 -22.80
CA PHE A 32 7.14 -3.21 -22.70
C PHE A 32 7.79 -4.42 -23.35
N ALA A 33 8.20 -5.37 -22.53
CA ALA A 33 8.79 -6.64 -22.92
C ALA A 33 8.19 -7.74 -22.01
N PRO A 34 6.99 -8.26 -22.32
CA PRO A 34 6.39 -9.30 -21.50
C PRO A 34 7.26 -10.56 -21.56
N PRO A 35 7.51 -11.22 -20.42
CA PRO A 35 8.17 -12.51 -20.43
C PRO A 35 7.31 -13.53 -21.20
N PRO A 36 7.92 -14.55 -21.77
CA PRO A 36 7.16 -15.64 -22.38
C PRO A 36 6.23 -16.28 -21.33
N PRO A 37 5.02 -16.73 -21.71
CA PRO A 37 4.10 -17.33 -20.77
C PRO A 37 4.75 -18.56 -20.11
N VAL A 38 4.87 -18.50 -18.79
CA VAL A 38 5.31 -19.65 -18.00
C VAL A 38 4.12 -20.60 -17.85
N LYS A 39 4.23 -21.81 -18.37
CA LYS A 39 3.25 -22.86 -18.07
C LYS A 39 3.41 -23.23 -16.61
N SER A 40 2.47 -22.80 -15.78
CA SER A 40 2.41 -23.23 -14.38
C SER A 40 1.56 -24.49 -14.31
N ASP A 41 2.19 -25.63 -14.07
CA ASP A 41 1.52 -26.90 -13.86
C ASP A 41 1.00 -27.10 -12.41
N LYS A 42 1.18 -26.08 -11.57
CA LYS A 42 0.72 -26.15 -10.18
C LYS A 42 -0.59 -25.41 -10.02
N PRO A 43 -1.69 -26.09 -9.67
CA PRO A 43 -2.90 -25.41 -9.24
C PRO A 43 -2.56 -24.63 -7.96
N SER A 44 -2.71 -23.31 -8.00
CA SER A 44 -2.63 -22.49 -6.77
C SER A 44 -3.86 -22.81 -5.93
N LEU A 45 -3.69 -23.58 -4.88
CA LEU A 45 -4.76 -23.97 -3.96
C LEU A 45 -5.12 -22.90 -2.93
N SER A 46 -4.40 -21.78 -2.90
CA SER A 46 -4.73 -20.66 -2.03
C SER A 46 -4.77 -19.37 -2.83
N VAL A 47 -5.87 -18.66 -2.75
CA VAL A 47 -5.93 -17.27 -3.19
C VAL A 47 -5.34 -16.44 -2.04
N PRO A 48 -4.13 -15.90 -2.17
CA PRO A 48 -3.59 -15.07 -1.12
C PRO A 48 -4.43 -13.80 -1.00
N THR A 49 -4.73 -13.40 0.22
CA THR A 49 -5.35 -12.09 0.49
C THR A 49 -4.47 -11.00 -0.13
N ALA A 50 -5.01 -10.26 -1.06
CA ALA A 50 -4.26 -9.25 -1.79
C ALA A 50 -4.51 -7.87 -1.20
N LEU A 51 -3.43 -7.10 -0.96
CA LEU A 51 -3.53 -5.70 -0.62
C LEU A 51 -3.58 -4.87 -1.91
N ARG A 52 -4.73 -4.24 -2.17
CA ARG A 52 -4.87 -3.27 -3.26
C ARG A 52 -4.27 -1.94 -2.83
N VAL A 53 -3.08 -1.66 -3.28
CA VAL A 53 -2.31 -0.47 -2.91
C VAL A 53 -2.93 0.81 -3.48
N CYS A 54 -3.17 1.81 -2.61
CA CYS A 54 -3.59 3.15 -3.02
C CYS A 54 -2.40 3.93 -3.59
N ARG A 55 -2.56 4.50 -4.77
CA ARG A 55 -1.54 5.32 -5.44
C ARG A 55 -2.16 6.60 -6.00
N PRO A 56 -1.88 7.76 -5.40
CA PRO A 56 -1.07 7.97 -4.18
C PRO A 56 -1.73 7.41 -2.92
N PRO A 57 -0.97 7.21 -1.82
CA PRO A 57 -1.54 6.91 -0.51
C PRO A 57 -2.52 8.01 -0.09
N GLN A 58 -3.61 7.64 0.60
CA GLN A 58 -4.66 8.57 0.99
C GLN A 58 -4.47 9.02 2.43
N SER A 59 -4.36 10.33 2.65
CA SER A 59 -4.21 10.89 3.99
C SER A 59 -5.43 10.61 4.87
N VAL A 60 -5.18 10.26 6.14
CA VAL A 60 -6.22 9.96 7.12
C VAL A 60 -5.87 10.53 8.48
N GLY A 61 -6.90 10.82 9.28
CA GLY A 61 -6.74 11.11 10.70
C GLY A 61 -6.90 9.83 11.52
N VAL A 62 -6.02 9.60 12.49
CA VAL A 62 -6.10 8.43 13.38
C VAL A 62 -6.13 8.87 14.82
N VAL A 63 -7.05 8.30 15.60
CA VAL A 63 -7.16 8.51 17.04
C VAL A 63 -6.81 7.24 17.76
N PHE A 64 -5.91 7.35 18.73
CA PHE A 64 -5.48 6.27 19.60
C PHE A 64 -6.16 6.33 20.95
N THR A 65 -6.35 5.17 21.57
CA THR A 65 -6.64 5.03 22.98
C THR A 65 -5.66 3.99 23.54
N GLY A 66 -4.76 4.44 24.42
CA GLY A 66 -3.57 3.64 24.76
C GLY A 66 -2.69 3.44 23.52
N ASP A 67 -2.28 2.21 23.27
CA ASP A 67 -1.33 1.87 22.21
C ASP A 67 -1.99 1.41 20.90
N ALA A 68 -3.33 1.48 20.80
CA ALA A 68 -4.04 0.98 19.63
C ALA A 68 -4.90 2.07 18.96
N PRO A 69 -5.01 2.08 17.64
CA PRO A 69 -5.92 2.95 16.91
C PRO A 69 -7.37 2.55 17.21
N THR A 70 -8.21 3.54 17.52
CA THR A 70 -9.63 3.31 17.85
C THR A 70 -10.59 3.95 16.87
N ARG A 71 -10.14 5.00 16.16
CA ARG A 71 -10.93 5.68 15.14
C ARG A 71 -10.06 6.11 13.98
N VAL A 72 -10.61 6.06 12.78
CA VAL A 72 -9.98 6.57 11.57
C VAL A 72 -10.93 7.52 10.86
N PHE A 73 -10.43 8.69 10.48
CA PHE A 73 -11.15 9.66 9.66
C PHE A 73 -10.61 9.56 8.24
N TRP A 74 -11.42 9.07 7.34
CA TRP A 74 -11.03 8.81 5.96
C TRP A 74 -12.13 9.24 5.00
N ASP A 75 -11.78 10.05 3.99
CA ASP A 75 -12.70 10.53 2.95
C ASP A 75 -13.96 11.19 3.54
N GLY A 76 -13.75 12.06 4.53
CA GLY A 76 -14.84 12.75 5.22
C GLY A 76 -15.71 11.90 6.13
N GLN A 77 -15.43 10.61 6.24
CA GLN A 77 -16.17 9.65 7.07
C GLN A 77 -15.38 9.32 8.34
N LYS A 78 -16.12 9.05 9.42
CA LYS A 78 -15.58 8.58 10.69
C LYS A 78 -15.85 7.09 10.84
N TYR A 79 -14.77 6.33 10.93
CA TYR A 79 -14.81 4.87 11.13
C TYR A 79 -14.41 4.51 12.56
N ALA A 80 -15.11 3.57 13.17
CA ALA A 80 -14.64 2.87 14.34
C ALA A 80 -13.69 1.74 13.94
N VAL A 81 -12.58 1.57 14.66
CA VAL A 81 -11.70 0.41 14.51
C VAL A 81 -12.30 -0.74 15.32
N ARG A 82 -12.64 -1.84 14.66
CA ARG A 82 -13.21 -3.05 15.27
C ARG A 82 -12.15 -4.07 15.62
N GLU A 83 -11.19 -4.22 14.74
CA GLU A 83 -10.06 -5.13 14.90
C GLU A 83 -8.80 -4.44 14.44
N VAL A 84 -7.70 -4.80 15.06
CA VAL A 84 -6.39 -4.25 14.78
C VAL A 84 -5.31 -5.33 14.89
N ALA A 85 -4.38 -5.33 13.95
CA ALA A 85 -3.15 -6.10 14.00
C ALA A 85 -1.95 -5.18 13.70
N GLY A 86 -0.85 -5.38 14.39
CA GLY A 86 0.33 -4.51 14.35
C GLY A 86 0.69 -3.97 15.74
N PRO A 87 1.57 -2.95 15.84
CA PRO A 87 2.27 -2.32 14.72
C PRO A 87 3.37 -3.19 14.14
N TRP A 88 3.51 -3.14 12.82
CA TRP A 88 4.73 -3.61 12.16
C TRP A 88 5.62 -2.42 11.83
N ARG A 89 6.86 -2.45 12.28
CA ARG A 89 7.83 -1.42 11.98
C ARG A 89 8.68 -1.84 10.81
N VAL A 90 8.59 -1.09 9.73
CA VAL A 90 9.35 -1.32 8.51
C VAL A 90 10.29 -0.16 8.27
N SER A 91 11.53 -0.46 7.92
CA SER A 91 12.53 0.55 7.61
C SER A 91 13.49 0.02 6.54
N GLY A 92 14.15 0.94 5.87
CA GLY A 92 15.16 0.58 4.89
C GLY A 92 16.12 1.71 4.61
N GLN A 93 17.21 1.38 3.89
CA GLN A 93 18.26 2.33 3.51
C GLN A 93 18.86 3.07 4.71
N TRP A 94 18.95 2.40 5.88
CA TRP A 94 19.47 3.00 7.11
C TRP A 94 20.91 3.53 6.99
N TRP A 95 21.62 3.09 5.97
CA TRP A 95 23.01 3.49 5.63
C TRP A 95 23.10 4.74 4.75
N SER A 96 22.00 5.34 4.36
CA SER A 96 21.97 6.52 3.48
C SER A 96 21.11 7.65 4.05
N GLU A 97 21.30 8.85 3.55
CA GLU A 97 20.43 10.00 3.87
C GLU A 97 18.98 9.78 3.43
N ALA A 98 18.79 8.88 2.48
CA ALA A 98 17.47 8.48 1.97
C ALA A 98 16.81 7.38 2.83
N ASN A 99 17.27 7.16 4.06
CA ASN A 99 16.65 6.19 4.95
C ASN A 99 15.16 6.50 5.14
N TRP A 100 14.38 5.46 5.36
CA TRP A 100 12.94 5.56 5.59
C TRP A 100 12.52 4.60 6.69
N CYS A 101 11.46 4.94 7.40
CA CYS A 101 10.82 4.07 8.37
C CYS A 101 9.33 4.41 8.42
N ARG A 102 8.54 3.44 8.82
CA ARG A 102 7.10 3.62 9.05
C ARG A 102 6.58 2.55 9.98
N GLU A 103 5.45 2.85 10.62
CA GLU A 103 4.66 1.89 11.38
C GLU A 103 3.40 1.56 10.60
N GLU A 104 3.09 0.28 10.46
CA GLU A 104 1.94 -0.22 9.71
C GLU A 104 0.98 -0.95 10.63
N TRP A 105 -0.31 -0.80 10.35
CA TRP A 105 -1.38 -1.46 11.08
C TRP A 105 -2.42 -1.97 10.08
N ASP A 106 -2.83 -3.22 10.22
CA ASP A 106 -4.00 -3.72 9.52
C ASP A 106 -5.21 -3.51 10.42
N VAL A 107 -6.23 -2.85 9.90
CA VAL A 107 -7.39 -2.46 10.69
C VAL A 107 -8.68 -2.83 9.96
N ARG A 108 -9.65 -3.33 10.75
CA ARG A 108 -11.03 -3.45 10.29
C ARG A 108 -11.79 -2.20 10.73
N LEU A 109 -12.19 -1.42 9.76
CA LEU A 109 -12.92 -0.17 9.91
C LEU A 109 -14.40 -0.40 9.69
N ALA A 110 -15.24 0.14 10.55
CA ALA A 110 -16.69 0.05 10.41
C ALA A 110 -17.40 1.39 10.66
N THR A 111 -18.43 1.63 9.87
CA THR A 111 -19.51 2.58 10.13
C THR A 111 -20.79 1.78 10.45
N GLU A 112 -21.94 2.42 10.47
CA GLU A 112 -23.23 1.72 10.61
C GLU A 112 -23.58 0.87 9.40
N THR A 113 -23.08 1.23 8.22
CA THR A 113 -23.48 0.64 6.93
C THR A 113 -22.34 0.04 6.13
N VAL A 114 -21.10 0.36 6.46
CA VAL A 114 -19.92 -0.03 5.66
C VAL A 114 -18.86 -0.61 6.57
N GLU A 115 -18.27 -1.71 6.12
CA GLU A 115 -17.08 -2.34 6.71
C GLU A 115 -15.97 -2.42 5.67
N ARG A 116 -14.73 -2.17 6.10
CA ARG A 116 -13.54 -2.22 5.24
C ARG A 116 -12.35 -2.76 6.03
N VAL A 117 -11.53 -3.56 5.38
CA VAL A 117 -10.23 -3.97 5.91
C VAL A 117 -9.14 -3.25 5.13
N CYS A 118 -8.27 -2.55 5.82
CA CYS A 118 -7.23 -1.77 5.16
C CYS A 118 -5.95 -1.73 5.99
N ARG A 119 -4.85 -1.38 5.32
CA ARG A 119 -3.59 -1.07 5.95
C ARG A 119 -3.45 0.44 6.08
N ILE A 120 -3.29 0.90 7.32
CA ILE A 120 -2.89 2.27 7.62
C ILE A 120 -1.41 2.29 7.98
N ALA A 121 -0.74 3.38 7.63
CA ALA A 121 0.67 3.54 7.91
C ALA A 121 0.95 4.95 8.47
N PHE A 122 1.86 5.02 9.41
CA PHE A 122 2.41 6.26 9.96
C PHE A 122 3.81 6.49 9.42
N ASP A 123 4.04 7.66 8.88
CA ASP A 123 5.37 8.13 8.51
C ASP A 123 5.88 9.09 9.59
N PRO A 124 6.90 8.70 10.38
CA PRO A 124 7.44 9.55 11.44
C PRO A 124 8.09 10.84 10.94
N ARG A 125 8.56 10.89 9.70
CA ARG A 125 9.21 12.06 9.12
C ARG A 125 8.21 13.17 8.80
N SER A 126 7.15 12.82 8.09
CA SER A 126 6.07 13.75 7.77
C SER A 126 5.06 13.87 8.93
N ARG A 127 5.16 13.01 9.95
CA ARG A 127 4.22 12.90 11.07
C ARG A 127 2.77 12.75 10.60
N SER A 128 2.59 12.00 9.54
CA SER A 128 1.28 11.83 8.89
C SER A 128 0.86 10.37 8.81
N TRP A 129 -0.45 10.18 8.85
CA TRP A 129 -1.12 8.89 8.65
C TRP A 129 -1.71 8.82 7.26
N TYR A 130 -1.67 7.64 6.66
CA TYR A 130 -2.30 7.39 5.38
C TYR A 130 -2.79 5.95 5.26
N VAL A 131 -3.82 5.75 4.44
CA VAL A 131 -4.21 4.41 3.97
C VAL A 131 -3.25 4.03 2.85
N GLN A 132 -2.53 2.93 3.07
CA GLN A 132 -1.62 2.36 2.07
C GLN A 132 -2.38 1.53 1.05
N GLY A 133 -3.42 0.83 1.47
CA GLY A 133 -4.24 -0.01 0.61
C GLY A 133 -5.40 -0.65 1.36
N THR A 134 -6.25 -1.30 0.60
CA THR A 134 -7.41 -2.07 1.10
C THR A 134 -7.22 -3.55 0.79
N TYR A 135 -7.75 -4.40 1.64
CA TYR A 135 -7.85 -5.83 1.39
C TYR A 135 -9.17 -6.15 0.71
N ASP A 136 -9.11 -6.98 -0.33
CA ASP A 136 -10.27 -7.50 -1.04
C ASP A 136 -10.75 -8.84 -0.42
#